data_729e4f8af1c0a0300703fb4dbdecf96e
#
_entry.id   729e4f8af1c0a0300703fb4dbdecf96e
#
_cell.length_a   1.000
_cell.length_b   1.000
_cell.length_c   1.000
_cell.angle_alpha   90.00
_cell.angle_beta   90.00
_cell.angle_gamma   90.00
#
_symmetry.space_group_name_H-M   'P 1'
#
loop_
_entity.id
_entity.type
_entity.pdbx_description
1 polymer ?
#
loop_
_entity_poly.entity_id
_entity_poly.type
_entity_poly.pdbx_seq_one_letter_code
_entity_poly.pdbx_strand_id
1 'polypeptide(L)'
;MGKASFWSDEVPVEGPRREIINETMVFGHIPYPVTCSSVGNPHLVILMDEISKDLVCRIGKYSETAKQFPEKINTQIIKVLDRTHLQTEVYERGAGYTLASGSGCCAAAAAAYRLGLTDPKMIVQMPEGTMEVEIREDGEIFLTGDVGYVGSISLGSYFTEQLKLV
;
A
#
# COMPACT_ATOMS: atom_id res chain seq x y z
N MET A 1 10.90 -4.27 -4.89
CA MET A 1 9.61 -4.55 -4.20
C MET A 1 8.86 -5.73 -4.82
N GLY A 2 9.42 -6.35 -5.85
CA GLY A 2 8.75 -7.40 -6.61
C GLY A 2 7.65 -6.83 -7.52
N LYS A 3 6.71 -7.68 -7.93
CA LYS A 3 5.60 -7.32 -8.81
C LYS A 3 4.30 -7.22 -8.04
N ALA A 4 3.43 -6.28 -8.43
CA ALA A 4 2.10 -6.23 -7.88
C ALA A 4 1.20 -7.31 -8.49
N SER A 5 0.46 -8.02 -7.67
CA SER A 5 -0.64 -8.89 -8.09
C SER A 5 -1.97 -8.26 -7.71
N PHE A 6 -2.97 -8.42 -8.57
CA PHE A 6 -4.35 -7.96 -8.35
C PHE A 6 -5.34 -9.11 -8.19
N TRP A 7 -4.86 -10.35 -8.20
CA TRP A 7 -5.67 -11.54 -8.08
C TRP A 7 -6.16 -11.77 -6.64
N SER A 8 -7.43 -12.08 -6.49
CA SER A 8 -8.12 -12.23 -5.20
C SER A 8 -7.51 -13.31 -4.29
N ASP A 9 -6.91 -14.35 -4.85
CA ASP A 9 -6.23 -15.41 -4.11
C ASP A 9 -4.82 -15.01 -3.63
N GLU A 10 -4.20 -14.02 -4.28
CA GLU A 10 -2.89 -13.48 -3.91
C GLU A 10 -2.97 -12.26 -2.98
N VAL A 11 -4.15 -11.59 -2.94
CA VAL A 11 -4.48 -10.50 -2.01
C VAL A 11 -5.23 -10.98 -0.77
N PRO A 12 -5.48 -12.23 -0.56
CA PRO A 12 -6.52 -12.96 0.18
C PRO A 12 -7.86 -12.21 0.31
N VAL A 13 -8.63 -12.20 -0.81
CA VAL A 13 -10.00 -11.65 -0.83
C VAL A 13 -11.00 -12.78 -1.07
N GLU A 14 -11.99 -12.89 -0.21
CA GLU A 14 -13.04 -13.91 -0.28
C GLU A 14 -13.78 -13.95 -1.64
N GLY A 15 -14.17 -15.17 -2.03
CA GLY A 15 -14.93 -15.43 -3.25
C GLY A 15 -14.09 -16.09 -4.35
N PRO A 16 -14.64 -16.23 -5.57
CA PRO A 16 -13.95 -16.87 -6.68
C PRO A 16 -12.72 -16.08 -7.11
N ARG A 17 -11.74 -16.78 -7.68
CA ARG A 17 -10.53 -16.17 -8.21
C ARG A 17 -10.86 -15.17 -9.32
N ARG A 18 -10.46 -13.93 -9.13
CA ARG A 18 -10.66 -12.81 -10.07
C ARG A 18 -9.65 -11.69 -9.80
N GLU A 19 -9.41 -10.83 -10.77
CA GLU A 19 -8.74 -9.56 -10.50
C GLU A 19 -9.72 -8.58 -9.85
N ILE A 20 -9.26 -7.88 -8.81
CA ILE A 20 -10.08 -6.88 -8.10
C ILE A 20 -9.62 -5.50 -8.54
N ILE A 21 -10.20 -5.03 -9.64
CA ILE A 21 -9.92 -3.74 -10.27
C ILE A 21 -11.21 -2.94 -10.33
N ASN A 22 -11.24 -1.80 -9.62
CA ASN A 22 -12.41 -0.91 -9.58
C ASN A 22 -13.73 -1.64 -9.23
N GLU A 23 -13.64 -2.64 -8.35
CA GLU A 23 -14.78 -3.42 -7.86
C GLU A 23 -15.49 -2.66 -6.73
N THR A 24 -16.83 -2.65 -6.71
CA THR A 24 -17.55 -1.97 -5.64
C THR A 24 -17.58 -2.82 -4.36
N MET A 25 -17.04 -2.29 -3.27
CA MET A 25 -17.12 -2.88 -1.92
C MET A 25 -17.74 -1.89 -0.94
N VAL A 26 -18.39 -2.40 0.11
CA VAL A 26 -19.13 -1.58 1.09
C VAL A 26 -18.39 -1.57 2.43
N PHE A 27 -18.03 -0.38 2.91
CA PHE A 27 -17.43 -0.17 4.23
C PHE A 27 -18.24 0.86 5.02
N GLY A 28 -18.71 0.48 6.22
CA GLY A 28 -19.53 1.36 7.04
C GLY A 28 -20.82 1.84 6.34
N HIS A 29 -21.46 0.96 5.56
CA HIS A 29 -22.67 1.23 4.74
C HIS A 29 -22.46 2.13 3.51
N ILE A 30 -21.21 2.50 3.19
CA ILE A 30 -20.87 3.34 2.04
C ILE A 30 -20.19 2.46 0.99
N PRO A 31 -20.66 2.46 -0.27
CA PRO A 31 -19.99 1.78 -1.37
C PRO A 31 -18.78 2.58 -1.86
N TYR A 32 -17.68 1.89 -2.14
CA TYR A 32 -16.46 2.45 -2.70
C TYR A 32 -15.99 1.61 -3.89
N PRO A 33 -15.56 2.22 -5.00
CA PRO A 33 -14.82 1.53 -6.04
C PRO A 33 -13.39 1.27 -5.53
N VAL A 34 -13.01 0.00 -5.47
CA VAL A 34 -11.74 -0.42 -4.88
C VAL A 34 -10.88 -1.20 -5.87
N THR A 35 -9.58 -1.03 -5.77
CA THR A 35 -8.59 -1.88 -6.42
C THR A 35 -7.77 -2.54 -5.34
N CYS A 36 -7.75 -3.88 -5.29
CA CYS A 36 -6.93 -4.61 -4.34
C CYS A 36 -5.64 -5.09 -5.00
N SER A 37 -4.53 -5.00 -4.28
CA SER A 37 -3.24 -5.48 -4.77
C SER A 37 -2.40 -6.10 -3.64
N SER A 38 -1.50 -7.01 -4.04
CA SER A 38 -0.46 -7.55 -3.18
C SER A 38 0.91 -7.13 -3.74
N VAL A 39 1.74 -6.57 -2.89
CA VAL A 39 3.18 -6.33 -3.13
C VAL A 39 4.01 -7.12 -2.10
N GLY A 40 3.51 -8.32 -1.75
CA GLY A 40 4.01 -9.16 -0.66
C GLY A 40 3.16 -9.08 0.61
N ASN A 41 2.23 -8.13 0.68
CA ASN A 41 1.19 -7.99 1.69
C ASN A 41 -0.07 -7.36 1.07
N PRO A 42 -1.27 -7.57 1.67
CA PRO A 42 -2.53 -7.16 1.07
C PRO A 42 -2.82 -5.65 1.22
N HIS A 43 -3.26 -5.05 0.14
CA HIS A 43 -3.62 -3.63 0.07
C HIS A 43 -4.96 -3.42 -0.63
N LEU A 44 -5.76 -2.51 -0.08
CA LEU A 44 -6.98 -1.96 -0.63
C LEU A 44 -6.71 -0.49 -1.01
N VAL A 45 -6.87 -0.15 -2.27
CA VAL A 45 -6.66 1.20 -2.79
C VAL A 45 -7.98 1.78 -3.29
N ILE A 46 -8.31 2.99 -2.84
CA ILE A 46 -9.52 3.73 -3.21
C ILE A 46 -9.12 5.07 -3.81
N LEU A 47 -9.50 5.31 -5.06
CA LEU A 47 -9.35 6.60 -5.71
C LEU A 47 -10.41 7.58 -5.21
N MET A 48 -9.99 8.79 -4.84
CA MET A 48 -10.87 9.85 -4.31
C MET A 48 -10.42 11.22 -4.80
N ASP A 49 -11.38 12.14 -4.93
CA ASP A 49 -11.09 13.54 -5.27
C ASP A 49 -10.44 14.29 -4.10
N GLU A 50 -10.83 13.97 -2.87
CA GLU A 50 -10.27 14.53 -1.64
C GLU A 50 -9.89 13.41 -0.68
N ILE A 51 -8.70 13.53 -0.07
CA ILE A 51 -8.18 12.59 0.90
C ILE A 51 -7.84 13.29 2.21
N SER A 52 -7.97 12.58 3.32
CA SER A 52 -7.59 13.07 4.63
C SER A 52 -7.35 11.92 5.62
N LYS A 53 -6.61 12.21 6.69
CA LYS A 53 -6.43 11.30 7.82
C LYS A 53 -7.75 10.77 8.36
N ASP A 54 -8.73 11.66 8.59
CA ASP A 54 -10.01 11.27 9.19
C ASP A 54 -10.78 10.33 8.26
N LEU A 55 -10.69 10.57 6.95
CA LEU A 55 -11.36 9.74 5.95
C LEU A 55 -10.74 8.35 5.87
N VAL A 56 -9.41 8.24 5.77
CA VAL A 56 -8.73 6.93 5.73
C VAL A 56 -8.91 6.17 7.04
N CYS A 57 -8.87 6.83 8.20
CA CYS A 57 -9.14 6.19 9.49
C CYS A 57 -10.56 5.65 9.58
N ARG A 58 -11.56 6.38 9.08
CA ARG A 58 -12.93 5.92 9.05
C ARG A 58 -13.10 4.69 8.18
N ILE A 59 -12.57 4.72 6.95
CA ILE A 59 -12.66 3.58 6.02
C ILE A 59 -11.85 2.40 6.54
N GLY A 60 -10.61 2.62 6.96
CA GLY A 60 -9.66 1.61 7.42
C GLY A 60 -10.18 0.77 8.59
N LYS A 61 -10.85 1.39 9.55
CA LYS A 61 -11.49 0.67 10.68
C LYS A 61 -12.52 -0.35 10.23
N TYR A 62 -13.27 -0.09 9.15
CA TYR A 62 -14.22 -1.03 8.60
C TYR A 62 -13.58 -2.05 7.66
N SER A 63 -12.68 -1.60 6.79
CA SER A 63 -12.05 -2.47 5.80
C SER A 63 -11.08 -3.46 6.43
N GLU A 64 -10.30 -3.06 7.45
CA GLU A 64 -9.35 -3.95 8.13
C GLU A 64 -9.98 -5.25 8.65
N THR A 65 -11.21 -5.17 9.14
CA THR A 65 -11.91 -6.30 9.76
C THR A 65 -13.11 -6.78 8.94
N ALA A 66 -13.21 -6.34 7.70
CA ALA A 66 -14.30 -6.74 6.82
C ALA A 66 -14.19 -8.23 6.46
N LYS A 67 -15.33 -8.93 6.41
CA LYS A 67 -15.39 -10.39 6.18
C LYS A 67 -14.73 -10.82 4.86
N GLN A 68 -14.75 -9.96 3.85
CA GLN A 68 -14.10 -10.20 2.57
C GLN A 68 -12.57 -10.25 2.65
N PHE A 69 -11.96 -9.82 3.76
CA PHE A 69 -10.50 -9.82 3.98
C PHE A 69 -10.14 -10.69 5.20
N PRO A 70 -10.07 -12.02 5.05
CA PRO A 70 -9.84 -12.95 6.17
C PRO A 70 -8.48 -12.74 6.86
N GLU A 71 -7.48 -12.23 6.13
CA GLU A 71 -6.15 -11.90 6.66
C GLU A 71 -5.99 -10.41 7.00
N LYS A 72 -7.13 -9.66 7.08
CA LYS A 72 -7.16 -8.21 7.17
C LYS A 72 -6.48 -7.54 5.97
N ILE A 73 -6.53 -6.22 5.88
CA ILE A 73 -6.01 -5.47 4.74
C ILE A 73 -5.46 -4.10 5.16
N ASN A 74 -4.40 -3.65 4.50
CA ASN A 74 -3.95 -2.26 4.56
C ASN A 74 -4.81 -1.42 3.61
N THR A 75 -5.23 -0.25 4.02
CA THR A 75 -6.09 0.64 3.24
C THR A 75 -5.37 1.91 2.86
N GLN A 76 -5.34 2.22 1.59
CA GLN A 76 -4.86 3.48 1.02
C GLN A 76 -6.04 4.21 0.36
N ILE A 77 -6.21 5.49 0.68
CA ILE A 77 -6.98 6.39 -0.16
C ILE A 77 -6.02 7.25 -0.96
N ILE A 78 -6.24 7.37 -2.27
CA ILE A 78 -5.32 8.07 -3.17
C ILE A 78 -6.03 9.20 -3.92
N LYS A 79 -5.29 10.29 -4.18
CA LYS A 79 -5.66 11.37 -5.07
C LYS A 79 -4.60 11.50 -6.15
N VAL A 80 -5.01 11.36 -7.40
CA VAL A 80 -4.10 11.57 -8.54
C VAL A 80 -4.04 13.07 -8.82
N LEU A 81 -2.85 13.66 -8.76
CA LEU A 81 -2.63 15.08 -9.03
C LEU A 81 -2.38 15.31 -10.52
N ASP A 82 -1.57 14.45 -11.12
CA ASP A 82 -1.27 14.38 -12.54
C ASP A 82 -0.72 12.99 -12.89
N ARG A 83 -0.24 12.79 -14.13
CA ARG A 83 0.27 11.48 -14.57
C ARG A 83 1.53 11.01 -13.85
N THR A 84 2.21 11.90 -13.15
CA THR A 84 3.49 11.64 -12.47
C THR A 84 3.45 11.88 -10.97
N HIS A 85 2.31 12.34 -10.43
CA HIS A 85 2.18 12.65 -9.01
C HIS A 85 0.85 12.17 -8.45
N LEU A 86 0.92 11.49 -7.31
CA LEU A 86 -0.25 11.14 -6.52
C LEU A 86 -0.01 11.39 -5.02
N GLN A 87 -1.09 11.61 -4.30
CA GLN A 87 -1.11 11.69 -2.84
C GLN A 87 -1.76 10.45 -2.27
N THR A 88 -1.31 10.00 -1.10
CA THR A 88 -1.92 8.88 -0.39
C THR A 88 -1.96 9.11 1.11
N GLU A 89 -3.05 8.66 1.73
CA GLU A 89 -3.21 8.48 3.17
C GLU A 89 -3.33 6.99 3.45
N VAL A 90 -2.71 6.53 4.55
CA VAL A 90 -2.54 5.09 4.82
C VAL A 90 -3.10 4.71 6.19
N TYR A 91 -3.87 3.62 6.21
CA TYR A 91 -4.29 2.92 7.42
C TYR A 91 -3.79 1.47 7.34
N GLU A 92 -2.82 1.12 8.15
CA GLU A 92 -2.18 -0.20 8.12
C GLU A 92 -2.89 -1.20 9.03
N ARG A 93 -3.00 -2.44 8.56
CA ARG A 93 -3.56 -3.54 9.35
C ARG A 93 -2.73 -3.78 10.62
N GLY A 94 -3.39 -3.75 11.78
CA GLY A 94 -2.76 -3.94 13.08
C GLY A 94 -2.02 -2.73 13.64
N ALA A 95 -1.72 -1.71 12.83
CA ALA A 95 -1.01 -0.50 13.25
C ALA A 95 -1.90 0.76 13.23
N GLY A 96 -2.94 0.77 12.39
CA GLY A 96 -3.81 1.92 12.22
C GLY A 96 -3.21 2.97 11.28
N TYR A 97 -3.48 4.25 11.54
CA TYR A 97 -2.98 5.34 10.71
C TYR A 97 -1.45 5.46 10.81
N THR A 98 -0.78 5.49 9.66
CA THR A 98 0.67 5.68 9.54
C THR A 98 0.99 6.86 8.62
N LEU A 99 2.07 7.58 8.95
CA LEU A 99 2.47 8.80 8.24
C LEU A 99 3.25 8.51 6.95
N ALA A 100 3.82 7.30 6.87
CA ALA A 100 4.56 6.82 5.71
C ALA A 100 4.51 5.29 5.64
N SER A 101 4.46 4.73 4.43
CA SER A 101 4.44 3.29 4.18
C SER A 101 5.05 2.97 2.81
N GLY A 102 6.16 2.25 2.79
CA GLY A 102 6.83 1.86 1.54
C GLY A 102 5.99 0.92 0.68
N SER A 103 5.41 -0.15 1.28
CA SER A 103 4.51 -1.06 0.56
C SER A 103 3.20 -0.37 0.16
N GLY A 104 2.67 0.53 1.03
CA GLY A 104 1.51 1.34 0.74
C GLY A 104 1.71 2.25 -0.47
N CYS A 105 2.89 2.90 -0.59
CA CYS A 105 3.29 3.66 -1.77
C CYS A 105 3.28 2.82 -3.05
N CYS A 106 3.90 1.64 -2.99
CA CYS A 106 3.97 0.75 -4.14
C CYS A 106 2.60 0.24 -4.56
N ALA A 107 1.73 -0.11 -3.60
CA ALA A 107 0.36 -0.53 -3.88
C ALA A 107 -0.49 0.60 -4.48
N ALA A 108 -0.38 1.83 -3.93
CA ALA A 108 -1.03 3.02 -4.45
C ALA A 108 -0.62 3.31 -5.90
N ALA A 109 0.69 3.30 -6.16
CA ALA A 109 1.26 3.50 -7.48
C ALA A 109 0.82 2.40 -8.47
N ALA A 110 0.90 1.14 -8.07
CA ALA A 110 0.51 0.01 -8.90
C ALA A 110 -0.98 0.07 -9.28
N ALA A 111 -1.85 0.42 -8.33
CA ALA A 111 -3.29 0.58 -8.58
C ALA A 111 -3.56 1.75 -9.55
N ALA A 112 -2.95 2.92 -9.34
CA ALA A 112 -3.12 4.08 -10.21
C ALA A 112 -2.62 3.79 -11.63
N TYR A 113 -1.47 3.15 -11.78
CA TYR A 113 -0.93 2.73 -13.07
C TYR A 113 -1.81 1.68 -13.76
N ARG A 114 -2.27 0.65 -13.03
CA ARG A 114 -3.18 -0.40 -13.55
C ARG A 114 -4.51 0.17 -14.05
N LEU A 115 -4.97 1.27 -13.43
CA LEU A 115 -6.16 2.01 -13.85
C LEU A 115 -5.90 2.97 -15.02
N GLY A 116 -4.66 3.11 -15.50
CA GLY A 116 -4.27 4.00 -16.60
C GLY A 116 -4.24 5.48 -16.23
N LEU A 117 -4.23 5.80 -14.93
CA LEU A 117 -4.29 7.17 -14.40
C LEU A 117 -2.93 7.84 -14.34
N THR A 118 -1.86 7.07 -14.20
CA THR A 118 -0.49 7.57 -14.09
C THR A 118 0.44 6.93 -15.12
N ASP A 119 1.62 7.53 -15.29
CA ASP A 119 2.75 6.96 -16.00
C ASP A 119 3.45 5.92 -15.11
N PRO A 120 4.34 5.06 -15.66
CA PRO A 120 4.99 4.02 -14.88
C PRO A 120 5.99 4.55 -13.84
N LYS A 121 6.44 5.80 -13.96
CA LYS A 121 7.31 6.47 -13.01
C LYS A 121 6.57 7.66 -12.39
N MET A 122 6.47 7.68 -11.07
CA MET A 122 5.69 8.69 -10.36
C MET A 122 6.24 8.99 -8.97
N ILE A 123 5.90 10.17 -8.47
CA ILE A 123 6.12 10.60 -7.09
C ILE A 123 4.85 10.34 -6.28
N VAL A 124 5.00 9.61 -5.18
CA VAL A 124 3.94 9.36 -4.21
C VAL A 124 4.16 10.23 -2.98
N GLN A 125 3.24 11.15 -2.72
CA GLN A 125 3.28 12.05 -1.57
C GLN A 125 2.49 11.43 -0.41
N MET A 126 3.12 11.38 0.75
CA MET A 126 2.53 10.98 2.04
C MET A 126 2.65 12.13 3.03
N PRO A 127 1.94 12.09 4.18
CA PRO A 127 2.04 13.15 5.19
C PRO A 127 3.47 13.49 5.65
N GLU A 128 4.34 12.49 5.78
CA GLU A 128 5.72 12.65 6.27
C GLU A 128 6.78 12.36 5.20
N GLY A 129 6.49 12.67 3.94
CA GLY A 129 7.49 12.60 2.90
C GLY A 129 6.99 12.12 1.55
N THR A 130 7.94 12.01 0.64
CA THR A 130 7.70 11.58 -0.73
C THR A 130 8.59 10.40 -1.07
N MET A 131 8.09 9.50 -1.92
CA MET A 131 8.86 8.43 -2.50
C MET A 131 8.66 8.39 -4.01
N GLU A 132 9.72 8.08 -4.74
CA GLU A 132 9.61 7.78 -6.17
C GLU A 132 9.31 6.29 -6.35
N VAL A 133 8.30 5.97 -7.14
CA VAL A 133 7.96 4.61 -7.54
C VAL A 133 8.11 4.48 -9.05
N GLU A 134 8.84 3.47 -9.50
CA GLU A 134 8.99 3.10 -10.90
C GLU A 134 8.48 1.68 -11.12
N ILE A 135 7.54 1.51 -12.04
CA ILE A 135 7.03 0.20 -12.47
C ILE A 135 7.65 -0.09 -13.83
N ARG A 136 8.54 -1.07 -13.91
CA ARG A 136 9.24 -1.41 -15.14
C ARG A 136 8.36 -2.20 -16.11
N GLU A 137 8.80 -2.34 -17.36
CA GLU A 137 8.08 -3.08 -18.41
C GLU A 137 7.84 -4.54 -18.06
N ASP A 138 8.73 -5.16 -17.26
CA ASP A 138 8.59 -6.52 -16.76
C ASP A 138 7.65 -6.63 -15.54
N GLY A 139 7.12 -5.49 -15.06
CA GLY A 139 6.23 -5.37 -13.91
C GLY A 139 6.94 -5.24 -12.56
N GLU A 140 8.28 -5.27 -12.51
CA GLU A 140 9.03 -5.06 -11.26
C GLU A 140 8.87 -3.62 -10.76
N ILE A 141 8.62 -3.49 -9.46
CA ILE A 141 8.43 -2.21 -8.77
C ILE A 141 9.71 -1.81 -8.03
N PHE A 142 10.21 -0.64 -8.35
CA PHE A 142 11.33 0.01 -7.67
C PHE A 142 10.82 1.15 -6.82
N LEU A 143 11.31 1.21 -5.59
CA LEU A 143 11.01 2.27 -4.62
C LEU A 143 12.28 3.00 -4.29
N THR A 144 12.30 4.33 -4.46
CA THR A 144 13.41 5.20 -4.10
C THR A 144 12.96 6.22 -3.07
N GLY A 145 13.73 6.35 -1.99
CA GLY A 145 13.50 7.31 -0.91
C GLY A 145 14.80 7.77 -0.29
N ASP A 146 14.75 8.86 0.46
CA ASP A 146 15.89 9.40 1.18
C ASP A 146 16.32 8.52 2.34
N VAL A 147 17.63 8.49 2.61
CA VAL A 147 18.23 7.74 3.71
C VAL A 147 19.05 8.69 4.59
N GLY A 148 18.73 8.72 5.88
CA GLY A 148 19.49 9.48 6.88
C GLY A 148 20.36 8.56 7.73
N TYR A 149 21.65 8.94 7.93
CA TYR A 149 22.51 8.26 8.88
C TYR A 149 22.14 8.66 10.31
N VAL A 150 21.70 7.70 11.13
CA VAL A 150 21.30 7.94 12.53
C VAL A 150 22.46 7.66 13.48
N GLY A 151 23.27 6.64 13.23
CA GLY A 151 24.37 6.26 14.11
C GLY A 151 24.93 4.85 13.84
N SER A 152 25.94 4.48 14.64
CA SER A 152 26.52 3.14 14.64
C SER A 152 26.21 2.45 15.98
N ILE A 153 25.94 1.16 15.93
CA ILE A 153 25.67 0.31 17.10
C ILE A 153 26.70 -0.82 17.12
N SER A 154 27.40 -0.97 18.24
CA SER A 154 28.27 -2.13 18.48
C SER A 154 27.50 -3.18 19.29
N LEU A 155 27.40 -4.39 18.75
CA LEU A 155 26.76 -5.51 19.45
C LEU A 155 27.72 -6.11 20.47
N GLY A 156 27.22 -6.40 21.69
CA GLY A 156 28.00 -7.06 22.72
C GLY A 156 28.36 -8.52 22.34
N SER A 157 29.47 -9.03 22.90
CA SER A 157 29.99 -10.37 22.59
C SER A 157 28.96 -11.49 22.81
N TYR A 158 28.19 -11.42 23.87
CA TYR A 158 27.12 -12.37 24.17
C TYR A 158 26.11 -12.46 22.99
N PHE A 159 25.68 -11.34 22.44
CA PHE A 159 24.71 -11.31 21.34
C PHE A 159 25.32 -11.83 20.03
N THR A 160 26.59 -11.47 19.74
CA THR A 160 27.28 -11.94 18.53
C THR A 160 27.61 -13.44 18.58
N GLU A 161 27.81 -14.00 19.76
CA GLU A 161 27.95 -15.46 19.93
C GLU A 161 26.67 -16.21 19.64
N GLN A 162 25.51 -15.67 20.03
CA GLN A 162 24.19 -16.24 19.70
C GLN A 162 23.91 -16.25 18.19
N LEU A 163 24.32 -15.20 17.45
CA LEU A 163 24.15 -15.11 16.01
C LEU A 163 25.03 -16.10 15.20
N LYS A 164 26.10 -16.62 15.78
CA LYS A 164 26.96 -17.64 15.14
C LYS A 164 26.39 -19.05 15.20
N LEU A 165 25.30 -19.24 15.91
CA LEU A 165 24.62 -20.52 16.09
C LEU A 165 23.40 -20.72 15.14
N VAL A 166 23.21 -19.83 14.15
CA VAL A 166 22.15 -19.90 13.14
C VAL A 166 22.74 -20.20 11.77
#